data_cca223b0f182778f2766c9010bd3a7e8
#
_entry.id   cca223b0f182778f2766c9010bd3a7e8
#
_cell.length_a   1.000
_cell.length_b   1.000
_cell.length_c   1.000
_cell.angle_alpha   90.00
_cell.angle_beta   90.00
_cell.angle_gamma   90.00
#
_symmetry.space_group_name_H-M   'P 1'
#
loop_
_entity.id
_entity.type
_entity.pdbx_description
1 polymer ?
#
loop_
_entity_poly.entity_id
_entity_poly.type
_entity_poly.pdbx_seq_one_letter_code
_entity_poly.pdbx_strand_id
1 'polypeptide(L)'
;PHPQTIIMTTKSGSFELPQLLSNIKGPEDVKALPDDQLEDLCEEIRHTLIHSLARTGGHLGPNLGVVELTVALHRVFDSPEDKFLFDVSHQGYVHKMLTGRADTIDTIRTPGGLNGFLLRTESKHDCYGAGHAGTALSAALGMASARDLKGDDNNVVAVAGDAAFTCGPTLEALNNIEHTTKRFIVVLNDNEWSIDRNVGALAKYFNALQTHPMFSSVRHKAAEFVGKIGGDTVRKFAHKVERNTKNLLLPSVLFEKFGLHYYGPIDGHDLPLLIRTFEHLKTQD
;
A
#
# COMPACT_ATOMS: atom_id res chain seq x y z
N PRO A 1 -29.53 -12.88 21.47
CA PRO A 1 -28.25 -12.67 22.09
C PRO A 1 -27.92 -11.19 22.02
N HIS A 2 -27.87 -10.56 23.21
CA HIS A 2 -27.53 -9.15 23.34
C HIS A 2 -26.02 -8.98 23.12
N PRO A 3 -25.56 -7.92 22.44
CA PRO A 3 -24.14 -7.64 22.34
C PRO A 3 -23.60 -7.33 23.74
N GLN A 4 -22.62 -8.08 24.17
CA GLN A 4 -21.91 -7.79 25.41
C GLN A 4 -21.10 -6.51 25.21
N THR A 5 -21.44 -5.46 25.96
CA THR A 5 -20.66 -4.23 26.04
C THR A 5 -19.38 -4.56 26.79
N ILE A 6 -18.25 -4.63 26.09
CA ILE A 6 -16.95 -4.73 26.72
C ILE A 6 -16.57 -3.32 27.22
N ILE A 7 -16.67 -3.09 28.52
CA ILE A 7 -16.14 -1.89 29.16
C ILE A 7 -14.67 -2.16 29.44
N MET A 8 -13.78 -1.64 28.62
CA MET A 8 -12.35 -1.59 28.94
C MET A 8 -12.11 -0.47 29.96
N THR A 9 -11.79 -0.84 31.19
CA THR A 9 -11.29 0.12 32.19
C THR A 9 -9.81 0.28 31.97
N THR A 10 -9.37 1.42 31.42
CA THR A 10 -7.96 1.79 31.36
C THR A 10 -7.46 2.14 32.75
N LYS A 11 -6.64 1.26 33.37
CA LYS A 11 -5.69 1.72 34.38
C LYS A 11 -4.69 2.64 33.66
N SER A 12 -4.43 3.82 34.24
CA SER A 12 -3.39 4.76 33.77
C SER A 12 -1.99 4.15 34.02
N GLY A 13 -1.61 3.19 33.21
CA GLY A 13 -0.22 2.75 33.07
C GLY A 13 0.35 3.37 31.81
N SER A 14 1.61 3.78 31.82
CA SER A 14 2.34 4.12 30.61
C SER A 14 2.25 2.95 29.64
N PHE A 15 1.78 3.20 28.41
CA PHE A 15 1.81 2.18 27.37
C PHE A 15 3.28 1.91 27.01
N GLU A 16 3.70 0.70 27.22
CA GLU A 16 5.02 0.24 26.76
C GLU A 16 4.85 -0.38 25.39
N LEU A 17 5.73 0.00 24.45
CA LEU A 17 5.76 -0.62 23.14
C LEU A 17 6.02 -2.11 23.28
N PRO A 18 5.33 -2.95 22.48
CA PRO A 18 5.62 -4.36 22.38
C PRO A 18 7.08 -4.62 21.95
N GLN A 19 7.58 -5.82 22.27
CA GLN A 19 9.02 -6.10 22.23
C GLN A 19 9.63 -6.01 20.83
N LEU A 20 8.99 -6.58 19.80
CA LEU A 20 9.53 -6.53 18.44
C LEU A 20 9.52 -5.10 17.91
N LEU A 21 8.37 -4.42 18.03
CA LEU A 21 8.22 -3.05 17.53
C LEU A 21 9.14 -2.07 18.25
N SER A 22 9.42 -2.27 19.54
CA SER A 22 10.33 -1.42 20.31
C SER A 22 11.78 -1.51 19.80
N ASN A 23 12.15 -2.58 19.15
CA ASN A 23 13.46 -2.80 18.55
C ASN A 23 13.60 -2.24 17.14
N ILE A 24 12.48 -1.88 16.48
CA ILE A 24 12.50 -1.29 15.14
C ILE A 24 12.85 0.21 15.25
N LYS A 25 14.05 0.57 14.86
CA LYS A 25 14.53 1.96 14.80
C LYS A 25 14.68 2.47 13.38
N GLY A 26 14.61 1.57 12.39
CA GLY A 26 14.66 1.89 10.97
C GLY A 26 14.22 0.72 10.09
N PRO A 27 14.10 0.95 8.77
CA PRO A 27 13.74 -0.11 7.81
C PRO A 27 14.71 -1.29 7.79
N GLU A 28 15.98 -1.05 8.11
CA GLU A 28 17.02 -2.08 8.21
C GLU A 28 16.69 -3.13 9.29
N ASP A 29 16.04 -2.74 10.38
CA ASP A 29 15.65 -3.65 11.45
C ASP A 29 14.52 -4.57 10.98
N VAL A 30 13.56 -4.06 10.17
CA VAL A 30 12.51 -4.88 9.55
C VAL A 30 13.12 -5.92 8.61
N LYS A 31 14.15 -5.56 7.87
CA LYS A 31 14.87 -6.47 6.97
C LYS A 31 15.66 -7.53 7.71
N ALA A 32 16.16 -7.20 8.89
CA ALA A 32 16.94 -8.13 9.73
C ALA A 32 16.08 -9.13 10.50
N LEU A 33 14.75 -8.89 10.65
CA LEU A 33 13.87 -9.80 11.36
C LEU A 33 13.79 -11.16 10.64
N PRO A 34 13.77 -12.28 11.39
CA PRO A 34 13.38 -13.59 10.87
C PRO A 34 11.98 -13.56 10.25
N ASP A 35 11.75 -14.34 9.20
CA ASP A 35 10.46 -14.36 8.49
C ASP A 35 9.30 -14.79 9.39
N ASP A 36 9.54 -15.68 10.33
CA ASP A 36 8.57 -16.18 11.30
C ASP A 36 8.16 -15.15 12.36
N GLN A 37 8.87 -14.02 12.47
CA GLN A 37 8.55 -12.91 13.39
C GLN A 37 7.81 -11.75 12.69
N LEU A 38 7.69 -11.77 11.37
CA LEU A 38 7.06 -10.65 10.64
C LEU A 38 5.56 -10.56 10.88
N GLU A 39 4.87 -11.69 11.05
CA GLU A 39 3.44 -11.71 11.40
C GLU A 39 3.22 -11.20 12.84
N ASP A 40 4.07 -11.59 13.77
CA ASP A 40 4.03 -11.08 15.15
C ASP A 40 4.27 -9.55 15.18
N LEU A 41 5.20 -9.04 14.37
CA LEU A 41 5.40 -7.60 14.20
C LEU A 41 4.13 -6.90 13.69
N CYS A 42 3.42 -7.48 12.73
CA CYS A 42 2.16 -6.93 12.24
C CYS A 42 1.11 -6.84 13.35
N GLU A 43 0.99 -7.87 14.20
CA GLU A 43 0.07 -7.86 15.34
C GLU A 43 0.48 -6.80 16.39
N GLU A 44 1.75 -6.67 16.72
CA GLU A 44 2.24 -5.63 17.63
C GLU A 44 1.95 -4.22 17.11
N ILE A 45 2.11 -3.99 15.80
CA ILE A 45 1.75 -2.73 15.12
C ILE A 45 0.25 -2.46 15.26
N ARG A 46 -0.62 -3.47 15.03
CA ARG A 46 -2.09 -3.34 15.16
C ARG A 46 -2.47 -2.93 16.58
N HIS A 47 -1.94 -3.64 17.58
CA HIS A 47 -2.20 -3.33 18.98
C HIS A 47 -1.77 -1.92 19.35
N THR A 48 -0.61 -1.49 18.87
CA THR A 48 -0.07 -0.14 19.09
C THR A 48 -0.95 0.93 18.44
N LEU A 49 -1.40 0.71 17.20
CA LEU A 49 -2.32 1.61 16.50
C LEU A 49 -3.64 1.76 17.26
N ILE A 50 -4.26 0.65 17.65
CA ILE A 50 -5.54 0.67 18.37
C ILE A 50 -5.39 1.43 19.68
N HIS A 51 -4.33 1.13 20.45
CA HIS A 51 -4.08 1.81 21.72
C HIS A 51 -3.85 3.31 21.57
N SER A 52 -2.95 3.70 20.67
CA SER A 52 -2.59 5.10 20.46
C SER A 52 -3.75 5.93 19.93
N LEU A 53 -4.42 5.43 18.89
CA LEU A 53 -5.50 6.16 18.22
C LEU A 53 -6.81 6.19 19.03
N ALA A 54 -7.01 5.28 19.97
CA ALA A 54 -8.12 5.38 20.93
C ALA A 54 -7.99 6.62 21.81
N ARG A 55 -6.77 7.15 22.00
CA ARG A 55 -6.49 8.34 22.83
C ARG A 55 -6.40 9.62 22.01
N THR A 56 -5.70 9.58 20.87
CA THR A 56 -5.41 10.77 20.06
C THR A 56 -6.40 10.99 18.91
N GLY A 57 -7.21 9.98 18.59
CA GLY A 57 -7.98 9.95 17.36
C GLY A 57 -7.07 9.75 16.13
N GLY A 58 -7.68 9.65 14.97
CA GLY A 58 -6.92 9.50 13.73
C GLY A 58 -7.57 8.51 12.75
N HIS A 59 -6.80 8.10 11.74
CA HIS A 59 -7.28 7.26 10.65
C HIS A 59 -7.03 5.78 10.96
N LEU A 60 -7.76 5.21 11.95
CA LEU A 60 -7.54 3.84 12.41
C LEU A 60 -7.75 2.80 11.29
N GLY A 61 -8.95 2.76 10.70
CA GLY A 61 -9.29 1.79 9.66
C GLY A 61 -8.31 1.76 8.48
N PRO A 62 -8.00 2.92 7.85
CA PRO A 62 -7.02 2.98 6.77
C PRO A 62 -5.63 2.45 7.13
N ASN A 63 -5.18 2.63 8.38
CA ASN A 63 -3.88 2.13 8.81
C ASN A 63 -3.90 0.64 9.15
N LEU A 64 -4.98 0.13 9.75
CA LEU A 64 -5.13 -1.31 9.98
C LEU A 64 -5.17 -2.11 8.67
N GLY A 65 -5.74 -1.52 7.61
CA GLY A 65 -5.83 -2.15 6.29
C GLY A 65 -4.52 -2.20 5.50
N VAL A 66 -3.45 -1.55 5.97
CA VAL A 66 -2.17 -1.50 5.25
C VAL A 66 -0.98 -1.96 6.11
N VAL A 67 -1.21 -2.67 7.19
CA VAL A 67 -0.13 -3.13 8.07
C VAL A 67 0.80 -4.07 7.32
N GLU A 68 0.30 -5.18 6.80
CA GLU A 68 1.09 -6.16 6.06
C GLU A 68 1.68 -5.57 4.78
N LEU A 69 0.91 -4.76 4.07
CA LEU A 69 1.39 -4.05 2.89
C LEU A 69 2.62 -3.19 3.21
N THR A 70 2.57 -2.41 4.30
CA THR A 70 3.67 -1.51 4.66
C THR A 70 4.87 -2.28 5.20
N VAL A 71 4.66 -3.34 5.98
CA VAL A 71 5.73 -4.24 6.42
C VAL A 71 6.41 -4.90 5.21
N ALA A 72 5.65 -5.41 4.25
CA ALA A 72 6.18 -6.01 3.01
C ALA A 72 7.00 -4.99 2.19
N LEU A 73 6.54 -3.74 2.07
CA LEU A 73 7.30 -2.69 1.39
C LEU A 73 8.66 -2.45 2.07
N HIS A 74 8.68 -2.34 3.40
CA HIS A 74 9.93 -2.15 4.15
C HIS A 74 10.81 -3.39 4.20
N ARG A 75 10.24 -4.59 4.05
CA ARG A 75 10.98 -5.83 3.94
C ARG A 75 11.75 -5.92 2.62
N VAL A 76 11.16 -5.46 1.52
CA VAL A 76 11.68 -5.66 0.16
C VAL A 76 12.48 -4.47 -0.34
N PHE A 77 11.96 -3.25 -0.17
CA PHE A 77 12.56 -2.04 -0.73
C PHE A 77 13.46 -1.31 0.26
N ASP A 78 14.28 -0.39 -0.24
CA ASP A 78 15.33 0.31 0.52
C ASP A 78 14.96 1.78 0.76
N SER A 79 14.07 2.05 1.73
CA SER A 79 13.74 3.43 2.12
C SER A 79 14.90 4.04 2.93
N PRO A 80 15.32 5.28 2.66
CA PRO A 80 14.68 6.31 1.82
C PRO A 80 15.17 6.36 0.36
N GLU A 81 16.05 5.47 -0.08
CA GLU A 81 16.54 5.42 -1.47
C GLU A 81 15.38 5.12 -2.41
N ASP A 82 14.68 4.00 -2.22
CA ASP A 82 13.39 3.73 -2.84
C ASP A 82 12.32 4.67 -2.26
N LYS A 83 11.46 5.20 -3.11
CA LYS A 83 10.50 6.24 -2.72
C LYS A 83 9.10 5.65 -2.53
N PHE A 84 8.54 5.84 -1.34
CA PHE A 84 7.15 5.46 -1.05
C PHE A 84 6.28 6.70 -0.97
N LEU A 85 5.26 6.77 -1.83
CA LEU A 85 4.29 7.84 -1.85
C LEU A 85 2.90 7.28 -1.52
N PHE A 86 2.39 7.65 -0.37
CA PHE A 86 1.04 7.28 0.04
C PHE A 86 0.07 8.41 -0.36
N ASP A 87 -0.95 8.09 -1.14
CA ASP A 87 -1.94 9.09 -1.53
C ASP A 87 -2.70 9.61 -0.30
N VAL A 88 -2.92 10.92 -0.20
CA VAL A 88 -3.36 11.60 1.04
C VAL A 88 -2.35 11.46 2.17
N SER A 89 -1.71 10.30 2.31
CA SER A 89 -0.81 9.85 3.37
C SER A 89 -1.45 9.64 4.77
N HIS A 90 -2.77 9.55 4.84
CA HIS A 90 -3.52 9.25 6.05
C HIS A 90 -3.32 7.81 6.56
N GLN A 91 -2.90 6.90 5.70
CA GLN A 91 -2.53 5.51 5.98
C GLN A 91 -1.02 5.34 6.24
N GLY A 92 -0.30 6.42 6.55
CA GLY A 92 1.15 6.42 6.72
C GLY A 92 1.64 6.13 8.15
N TYR A 93 0.78 5.76 9.12
CA TYR A 93 1.20 5.59 10.51
C TYR A 93 2.10 4.38 10.72
N VAL A 94 1.83 3.29 10.01
CA VAL A 94 2.69 2.10 10.00
C VAL A 94 4.09 2.47 9.46
N HIS A 95 4.13 3.22 8.36
CA HIS A 95 5.40 3.74 7.82
C HIS A 95 6.17 4.59 8.83
N LYS A 96 5.48 5.45 9.60
CA LYS A 96 6.12 6.22 10.68
C LYS A 96 6.74 5.30 11.73
N MET A 97 6.01 4.28 12.18
CA MET A 97 6.53 3.33 13.19
C MET A 97 7.76 2.58 12.68
N LEU A 98 7.74 2.08 11.45
CA LEU A 98 8.83 1.33 10.84
C LEU A 98 10.04 2.19 10.43
N THR A 99 9.91 3.52 10.53
CA THR A 99 10.97 4.50 10.23
C THR A 99 11.43 5.28 11.48
N GLY A 100 11.39 4.61 12.64
CA GLY A 100 11.99 5.08 13.88
C GLY A 100 11.12 6.03 14.70
N ARG A 101 9.81 6.08 14.47
CA ARG A 101 8.86 6.95 15.19
C ARG A 101 7.85 6.17 16.02
N ALA A 102 8.08 4.86 16.26
CA ALA A 102 7.19 4.03 17.06
C ALA A 102 7.07 4.55 18.50
N ASP A 103 8.19 4.95 19.11
CA ASP A 103 8.24 5.45 20.50
C ASP A 103 7.40 6.74 20.74
N THR A 104 7.06 7.46 19.67
CA THR A 104 6.30 8.71 19.74
C THR A 104 4.94 8.64 19.05
N ILE A 105 4.50 7.46 18.62
CA ILE A 105 3.25 7.30 17.87
C ILE A 105 2.00 7.71 18.67
N ASP A 106 2.08 7.65 20.02
CA ASP A 106 1.03 8.09 20.94
C ASP A 106 0.85 9.61 20.99
N THR A 107 1.73 10.36 20.33
CA THR A 107 1.63 11.83 20.18
C THR A 107 1.01 12.24 18.85
N ILE A 108 0.60 11.29 18.02
CA ILE A 108 0.09 11.60 16.67
C ILE A 108 -1.13 12.53 16.75
N ARG A 109 -1.15 13.56 15.89
CA ARG A 109 -2.20 14.59 15.83
C ARG A 109 -2.35 15.44 17.10
N THR A 110 -1.40 15.40 18.01
CA THR A 110 -1.38 16.31 19.15
C THR A 110 -0.44 17.50 18.90
N PRO A 111 -0.66 18.65 19.53
CA PRO A 111 0.24 19.80 19.40
C PRO A 111 1.69 19.45 19.77
N GLY A 112 2.62 19.70 18.87
CA GLY A 112 4.03 19.35 19.04
C GLY A 112 4.38 17.88 18.88
N GLY A 113 3.40 17.02 18.63
CA GLY A 113 3.57 15.61 18.33
C GLY A 113 3.67 15.31 16.84
N LEU A 114 3.59 14.02 16.49
CA LEU A 114 3.63 13.57 15.09
C LEU A 114 2.44 14.08 14.27
N ASN A 115 2.71 14.47 13.04
CA ASN A 115 1.67 14.87 12.09
C ASN A 115 0.77 13.69 11.72
N GLY A 116 -0.53 13.95 11.52
CA GLY A 116 -1.51 12.96 11.06
C GLY A 116 -1.37 12.55 9.60
N PHE A 117 -0.42 13.13 8.87
CA PHE A 117 -0.01 12.79 7.51
C PHE A 117 1.52 12.65 7.47
N LEU A 118 2.06 12.06 6.41
CA LEU A 118 3.50 12.07 6.19
C LEU A 118 3.98 13.49 5.92
N LEU A 119 5.13 13.85 6.45
CA LEU A 119 5.67 15.20 6.37
C LEU A 119 7.19 15.16 6.16
N ARG A 120 7.64 15.75 5.05
CA ARG A 120 9.06 15.77 4.64
C ARG A 120 10.01 16.37 5.69
N THR A 121 9.51 17.27 6.54
CA THR A 121 10.27 17.86 7.65
C THR A 121 10.34 16.98 8.89
N GLU A 122 9.55 15.90 8.95
CA GLU A 122 9.48 14.99 10.07
C GLU A 122 10.49 13.83 9.94
N SER A 123 10.70 13.34 8.70
CA SER A 123 11.61 12.23 8.44
C SER A 123 12.15 12.26 7.01
N LYS A 124 13.39 11.80 6.83
CA LYS A 124 13.99 11.56 5.50
C LYS A 124 13.25 10.49 4.69
N HIS A 125 12.51 9.61 5.37
CA HIS A 125 11.70 8.56 4.75
C HIS A 125 10.37 9.09 4.21
N ASP A 126 9.91 10.24 4.64
CA ASP A 126 8.67 10.87 4.18
C ASP A 126 8.95 11.70 2.91
N CYS A 127 9.14 11.04 1.78
CA CYS A 127 9.51 11.72 0.52
C CYS A 127 8.39 12.60 -0.04
N TYR A 128 7.13 12.33 0.33
CA TYR A 128 5.95 13.07 -0.12
C TYR A 128 4.88 13.10 0.97
N GLY A 129 4.24 14.26 1.16
CA GLY A 129 3.12 14.41 2.06
C GLY A 129 2.23 15.56 1.58
N ALA A 130 0.96 15.30 1.36
CA ALA A 130 0.05 16.28 0.79
C ALA A 130 -1.25 16.50 1.58
N GLY A 131 -1.85 15.45 2.14
CA GLY A 131 -3.19 15.49 2.73
C GLY A 131 -4.32 15.66 1.70
N HIS A 132 -4.02 15.58 0.40
CA HIS A 132 -4.97 15.72 -0.71
C HIS A 132 -5.01 14.46 -1.56
N ALA A 133 -6.23 13.98 -1.87
CA ALA A 133 -6.44 12.78 -2.67
C ALA A 133 -6.07 12.99 -4.15
N GLY A 134 -5.62 11.93 -4.79
CA GLY A 134 -5.34 11.87 -6.21
C GLY A 134 -4.03 12.54 -6.63
N THR A 135 -3.14 12.88 -5.70
CA THR A 135 -1.92 13.63 -5.99
C THR A 135 -0.66 12.77 -6.01
N ALA A 136 -0.66 11.62 -5.34
CA ALA A 136 0.54 10.80 -5.17
C ALA A 136 1.08 10.23 -6.48
N LEU A 137 0.21 9.79 -7.41
CA LEU A 137 0.66 9.23 -8.68
C LEU A 137 1.41 10.25 -9.53
N SER A 138 0.91 11.49 -9.61
CA SER A 138 1.58 12.57 -10.34
C SER A 138 2.94 12.92 -9.72
N ALA A 139 3.01 12.99 -8.38
CA ALA A 139 4.26 13.22 -7.67
C ALA A 139 5.25 12.07 -7.87
N ALA A 140 4.77 10.82 -7.80
CA ALA A 140 5.58 9.63 -8.02
C ALA A 140 6.13 9.56 -9.45
N LEU A 141 5.30 9.87 -10.45
CA LEU A 141 5.72 9.95 -11.85
C LEU A 141 6.83 11.00 -12.03
N GLY A 142 6.69 12.17 -11.41
CA GLY A 142 7.73 13.20 -11.43
C GLY A 142 9.04 12.75 -10.78
N MET A 143 8.97 12.02 -9.66
CA MET A 143 10.16 11.45 -9.00
C MET A 143 10.82 10.35 -9.84
N ALA A 144 10.03 9.47 -10.46
CA ALA A 144 10.52 8.42 -11.33
C ALA A 144 11.19 9.00 -12.59
N SER A 145 10.56 9.99 -13.22
CA SER A 145 11.14 10.70 -14.37
C SER A 145 12.44 11.42 -14.01
N ALA A 146 12.52 12.06 -12.84
CA ALA A 146 13.73 12.72 -12.37
C ALA A 146 14.84 11.71 -12.07
N ARG A 147 14.52 10.54 -11.52
CA ARG A 147 15.44 9.42 -11.33
C ARG A 147 16.02 8.95 -12.67
N ASP A 148 15.16 8.70 -13.67
CA ASP A 148 15.58 8.22 -14.99
C ASP A 148 16.49 9.23 -15.69
N LEU A 149 16.20 10.54 -15.58
CA LEU A 149 17.04 11.61 -16.12
C LEU A 149 18.41 11.69 -15.43
N LYS A 150 18.51 11.31 -14.16
CA LYS A 150 19.78 11.26 -13.43
C LYS A 150 20.56 9.99 -13.69
N GLY A 151 19.95 8.94 -14.22
CA GLY A 151 20.52 7.62 -14.36
C GLY A 151 20.58 6.82 -13.07
N ASP A 152 19.78 7.20 -12.06
CA ASP A 152 19.61 6.44 -10.82
C ASP A 152 18.70 5.23 -11.08
N ASP A 153 18.71 4.22 -10.19
CA ASP A 153 18.02 2.94 -10.38
C ASP A 153 17.04 2.57 -9.25
N ASN A 154 16.82 3.48 -8.32
CA ASN A 154 15.87 3.26 -7.21
C ASN A 154 14.42 3.11 -7.67
N ASN A 155 13.65 2.34 -6.91
CA ASN A 155 12.23 2.15 -7.18
C ASN A 155 11.40 3.34 -6.69
N VAL A 156 10.25 3.56 -7.36
CA VAL A 156 9.24 4.50 -6.91
C VAL A 156 7.91 3.75 -6.78
N VAL A 157 7.36 3.73 -5.57
CA VAL A 157 6.12 3.01 -5.24
C VAL A 157 5.07 4.02 -4.80
N ALA A 158 3.97 4.10 -5.55
CA ALA A 158 2.80 4.89 -5.19
C ALA A 158 1.70 3.99 -4.63
N VAL A 159 1.25 4.26 -3.41
CA VAL A 159 0.15 3.56 -2.76
C VAL A 159 -1.08 4.47 -2.76
N ALA A 160 -2.14 4.06 -3.43
CA ALA A 160 -3.35 4.85 -3.59
C ALA A 160 -4.60 4.00 -3.35
N GLY A 161 -5.58 4.56 -2.65
CA GLY A 161 -6.89 3.93 -2.48
C GLY A 161 -7.72 3.98 -3.78
N ASP A 162 -8.73 3.14 -3.89
CA ASP A 162 -9.65 3.05 -5.02
C ASP A 162 -10.29 4.39 -5.38
N ALA A 163 -10.69 5.17 -4.38
CA ALA A 163 -11.26 6.51 -4.58
C ALA A 163 -10.29 7.48 -5.27
N ALA A 164 -8.98 7.37 -5.05
CA ALA A 164 -7.99 8.22 -5.69
C ALA A 164 -7.95 8.05 -7.21
N PHE A 165 -8.34 6.88 -7.72
CA PHE A 165 -8.40 6.61 -9.16
C PHE A 165 -9.58 7.29 -9.87
N THR A 166 -10.49 7.91 -9.13
CA THR A 166 -11.55 8.77 -9.69
C THR A 166 -11.12 10.23 -9.81
N CYS A 167 -9.95 10.60 -9.29
CA CYS A 167 -9.42 11.96 -9.34
C CYS A 167 -8.75 12.25 -10.70
N GLY A 168 -8.96 13.45 -11.22
CA GLY A 168 -8.39 13.91 -12.50
C GLY A 168 -6.85 13.81 -12.55
N PRO A 169 -6.10 14.31 -11.53
CA PRO A 169 -4.65 14.22 -11.54
C PRO A 169 -4.08 12.81 -11.56
N THR A 170 -4.78 11.83 -10.95
CA THR A 170 -4.41 10.42 -11.03
C THR A 170 -4.54 9.88 -12.46
N LEU A 171 -5.63 10.22 -13.15
CA LEU A 171 -5.84 9.80 -14.54
C LEU A 171 -4.84 10.44 -15.49
N GLU A 172 -4.49 11.71 -15.25
CA GLU A 172 -3.46 12.40 -16.01
C GLU A 172 -2.08 11.75 -15.81
N ALA A 173 -1.73 11.38 -14.58
CA ALA A 173 -0.51 10.64 -14.32
C ALA A 173 -0.51 9.28 -15.04
N LEU A 174 -1.57 8.49 -14.92
CA LEU A 174 -1.69 7.20 -15.61
C LEU A 174 -1.51 7.34 -17.13
N ASN A 175 -2.11 8.37 -17.73
CA ASN A 175 -2.00 8.64 -19.17
C ASN A 175 -0.56 8.97 -19.63
N ASN A 176 0.31 9.34 -18.71
CA ASN A 176 1.69 9.73 -19.02
C ASN A 176 2.74 8.69 -18.61
N ILE A 177 2.36 7.57 -17.96
CA ILE A 177 3.35 6.58 -17.45
C ILE A 177 4.07 5.85 -18.57
N GLU A 178 3.34 5.34 -19.57
CA GLU A 178 3.83 4.37 -20.58
C GLU A 178 5.14 4.78 -21.27
N HIS A 179 5.31 6.07 -21.53
CA HIS A 179 6.46 6.57 -22.30
C HIS A 179 7.43 7.42 -21.48
N THR A 180 7.17 7.55 -20.17
CA THR A 180 7.88 8.54 -19.35
C THR A 180 8.87 7.91 -18.39
N THR A 181 8.60 6.70 -17.89
CA THR A 181 9.40 6.10 -16.84
C THR A 181 9.30 4.57 -16.82
N LYS A 182 10.21 3.94 -16.06
CA LYS A 182 10.27 2.51 -15.74
C LYS A 182 10.47 2.33 -14.23
N ARG A 183 10.46 1.11 -13.72
CA ARG A 183 10.57 0.78 -12.28
C ARG A 183 9.61 1.62 -11.43
N PHE A 184 8.37 1.72 -11.89
CA PHE A 184 7.31 2.50 -11.28
C PHE A 184 6.19 1.55 -10.87
N ILE A 185 5.97 1.42 -9.57
CA ILE A 185 5.00 0.49 -9.01
C ILE A 185 3.81 1.29 -8.48
N VAL A 186 2.61 0.93 -8.93
CA VAL A 186 1.36 1.48 -8.42
C VAL A 186 0.63 0.40 -7.64
N VAL A 187 0.44 0.62 -6.36
CA VAL A 187 -0.37 -0.23 -5.49
C VAL A 187 -1.76 0.37 -5.39
N LEU A 188 -2.74 -0.27 -6.03
CA LEU A 188 -4.15 0.01 -5.83
C LEU A 188 -4.61 -0.74 -4.58
N ASN A 189 -4.75 -0.01 -3.46
CA ASN A 189 -5.25 -0.54 -2.21
C ASN A 189 -6.76 -0.34 -2.13
N ASP A 190 -7.50 -1.43 -2.26
CA ASP A 190 -8.96 -1.43 -2.22
C ASP A 190 -9.44 -2.19 -0.98
N ASN A 191 -10.13 -1.47 -0.10
CA ASN A 191 -10.71 -2.02 1.14
C ASN A 191 -12.25 -2.02 1.10
N GLU A 192 -12.85 -1.78 -0.08
CA GLU A 192 -14.30 -1.68 -0.28
C GLU A 192 -14.99 -0.59 0.58
N TRP A 193 -14.22 0.24 1.29
CA TRP A 193 -14.71 1.29 2.18
C TRP A 193 -14.24 2.66 1.72
N SER A 194 -15.17 3.57 1.55
CA SER A 194 -14.91 5.00 1.39
C SER A 194 -15.76 5.78 2.41
N ILE A 195 -15.34 7.01 2.74
CA ILE A 195 -16.07 7.91 3.65
C ILE A 195 -17.48 8.17 3.14
N ASP A 196 -17.63 8.19 1.79
CA ASP A 196 -18.92 8.26 1.10
C ASP A 196 -18.88 7.34 -0.13
N ARG A 197 -20.04 7.01 -0.70
CA ARG A 197 -20.11 6.12 -1.88
C ARG A 197 -19.36 6.75 -3.05
N ASN A 198 -18.39 6.03 -3.57
CA ASN A 198 -17.73 6.39 -4.81
C ASN A 198 -18.77 6.50 -5.93
N VAL A 199 -18.84 7.66 -6.60
CA VAL A 199 -19.81 7.94 -7.66
C VAL A 199 -19.11 8.15 -9.00
N GLY A 200 -19.85 7.98 -10.09
CA GLY A 200 -19.35 8.19 -11.44
C GLY A 200 -19.05 6.91 -12.19
N ALA A 201 -18.66 7.04 -13.46
CA ALA A 201 -18.46 5.92 -14.37
C ALA A 201 -17.28 5.03 -13.94
N LEU A 202 -16.18 5.63 -13.49
CA LEU A 202 -14.99 4.90 -13.03
C LEU A 202 -15.28 4.13 -11.74
N ALA A 203 -15.96 4.74 -10.77
CA ALA A 203 -16.36 4.04 -9.56
C ALA A 203 -17.26 2.83 -9.88
N LYS A 204 -18.22 3.00 -10.77
CA LYS A 204 -19.07 1.88 -11.26
C LYS A 204 -18.22 0.82 -11.95
N TYR A 205 -17.22 1.21 -12.71
CA TYR A 205 -16.31 0.29 -13.37
C TYR A 205 -15.51 -0.53 -12.34
N PHE A 206 -14.87 0.09 -11.36
CA PHE A 206 -14.15 -0.61 -10.30
C PHE A 206 -15.07 -1.54 -9.49
N ASN A 207 -16.26 -1.07 -9.08
CA ASN A 207 -17.23 -1.90 -8.37
C ASN A 207 -17.69 -3.11 -9.20
N ALA A 208 -17.92 -2.92 -10.50
CA ALA A 208 -18.30 -4.02 -11.40
C ALA A 208 -17.20 -5.08 -11.54
N LEU A 209 -15.94 -4.65 -11.45
CA LEU A 209 -14.79 -5.55 -11.48
C LEU A 209 -14.72 -6.42 -10.23
N GLN A 210 -14.93 -5.85 -9.06
CA GLN A 210 -14.90 -6.56 -7.76
C GLN A 210 -16.01 -7.60 -7.64
N THR A 211 -17.21 -7.27 -8.13
CA THR A 211 -18.39 -8.14 -8.04
C THR A 211 -18.44 -9.23 -9.11
N HIS A 212 -17.51 -9.24 -10.07
CA HIS A 212 -17.54 -10.23 -11.15
C HIS A 212 -17.12 -11.61 -10.65
N PRO A 213 -17.91 -12.69 -10.93
CA PRO A 213 -17.62 -14.06 -10.46
C PRO A 213 -16.24 -14.61 -10.86
N MET A 214 -15.68 -14.10 -11.95
CA MET A 214 -14.33 -14.45 -12.39
C MET A 214 -13.25 -13.90 -11.45
N PHE A 215 -13.51 -12.82 -10.72
CA PHE A 215 -12.58 -12.22 -9.78
C PHE A 215 -12.28 -13.15 -8.60
N SER A 216 -13.29 -13.85 -8.09
CA SER A 216 -13.11 -14.85 -7.03
C SER A 216 -12.29 -16.07 -7.47
N SER A 217 -12.45 -16.50 -8.74
CA SER A 217 -11.67 -17.62 -9.29
C SER A 217 -10.22 -17.23 -9.66
N VAL A 218 -9.99 -15.98 -10.01
CA VAL A 218 -8.66 -15.44 -10.30
C VAL A 218 -7.87 -15.25 -9.00
N ARG A 219 -8.52 -14.85 -7.88
CA ARG A 219 -7.91 -14.74 -6.55
C ARG A 219 -7.24 -16.04 -6.10
N HIS A 220 -7.91 -17.19 -6.26
CA HIS A 220 -7.33 -18.51 -5.96
C HIS A 220 -6.20 -18.90 -6.94
N LYS A 221 -6.31 -18.52 -8.21
CA LYS A 221 -5.29 -18.84 -9.22
C LYS A 221 -4.08 -17.92 -9.17
N ALA A 222 -4.22 -16.67 -8.75
CA ALA A 222 -3.09 -15.75 -8.57
C ALA A 222 -2.14 -16.25 -7.49
N ALA A 223 -2.67 -16.79 -6.38
CA ALA A 223 -1.87 -17.40 -5.32
C ALA A 223 -1.07 -18.64 -5.81
N GLU A 224 -1.68 -19.49 -6.67
CA GLU A 224 -0.98 -20.62 -7.31
C GLU A 224 0.05 -20.16 -8.36
N PHE A 225 -0.18 -19.03 -9.00
CA PHE A 225 0.63 -18.55 -10.12
C PHE A 225 1.94 -17.89 -9.65
N VAL A 226 1.89 -17.12 -8.57
CA VAL A 226 3.09 -16.53 -7.93
C VAL A 226 4.01 -17.64 -7.39
N GLY A 227 3.47 -18.82 -7.06
CA GLY A 227 4.25 -20.01 -6.68
C GLY A 227 4.95 -20.75 -7.84
N LYS A 228 4.67 -20.39 -9.10
CA LYS A 228 5.18 -21.10 -10.31
C LYS A 228 5.83 -20.12 -11.31
N ILE A 229 6.58 -19.15 -10.84
CA ILE A 229 7.12 -18.08 -11.70
C ILE A 229 8.14 -18.59 -12.71
N GLY A 230 7.68 -18.67 -13.97
CA GLY A 230 8.50 -18.67 -15.18
C GLY A 230 7.82 -17.75 -16.19
N GLY A 231 8.48 -16.66 -16.57
CA GLY A 231 7.93 -15.50 -17.29
C GLY A 231 7.13 -15.75 -18.59
N ASP A 232 7.29 -16.89 -19.24
CA ASP A 232 6.57 -17.22 -20.49
C ASP A 232 5.11 -17.67 -20.28
N THR A 233 4.78 -18.16 -19.10
CA THR A 233 3.45 -18.71 -18.79
C THR A 233 2.43 -17.62 -18.49
N VAL A 234 2.86 -16.50 -17.88
CA VAL A 234 2.02 -15.33 -17.60
C VAL A 234 1.56 -14.68 -18.90
N ARG A 235 2.49 -14.51 -19.84
CA ARG A 235 2.21 -13.91 -21.15
C ARG A 235 1.26 -14.75 -22.00
N LYS A 236 1.37 -16.08 -21.94
CA LYS A 236 0.46 -17.01 -22.66
C LYS A 236 -0.93 -17.05 -22.04
N PHE A 237 -1.08 -16.86 -20.74
CA PHE A 237 -2.37 -16.83 -20.06
C PHE A 237 -3.10 -15.52 -20.34
N ALA A 238 -2.43 -14.38 -20.28
CA ALA A 238 -2.99 -13.07 -20.65
C ALA A 238 -3.52 -13.09 -22.09
N HIS A 239 -2.74 -13.57 -23.06
CA HIS A 239 -3.19 -13.69 -24.45
C HIS A 239 -4.33 -14.71 -24.67
N LYS A 240 -4.44 -15.74 -23.82
CA LYS A 240 -5.53 -16.73 -23.93
C LYS A 240 -6.84 -16.18 -23.37
N VAL A 241 -6.78 -15.32 -22.35
CA VAL A 241 -7.94 -14.61 -21.80
C VAL A 241 -8.42 -13.54 -22.78
N GLU A 242 -7.52 -12.80 -23.40
CA GLU A 242 -7.81 -11.76 -24.40
C GLU A 242 -8.59 -12.32 -25.63
N ARG A 243 -8.28 -13.55 -26.05
CA ARG A 243 -8.95 -14.17 -27.22
C ARG A 243 -10.39 -14.63 -26.99
N ASN A 244 -10.77 -14.91 -25.73
CA ASN A 244 -12.08 -15.48 -25.42
C ASN A 244 -13.11 -14.48 -24.87
N THR A 245 -12.73 -13.22 -24.64
CA THR A 245 -13.61 -12.25 -23.98
C THR A 245 -13.67 -10.93 -24.71
N LYS A 246 -14.34 -10.92 -25.84
CA LYS A 246 -14.60 -9.68 -26.62
C LYS A 246 -15.42 -8.61 -25.89
N ASN A 247 -15.88 -8.86 -24.64
CA ASN A 247 -16.73 -7.94 -23.88
C ASN A 247 -16.45 -7.94 -22.35
N LEU A 248 -15.31 -8.43 -21.86
CA LEU A 248 -15.02 -8.38 -20.43
C LEU A 248 -14.08 -7.21 -20.13
N LEU A 249 -14.62 -6.19 -19.46
CA LEU A 249 -13.89 -5.10 -18.86
C LEU A 249 -13.16 -5.63 -17.59
N LEU A 250 -11.97 -6.21 -17.74
CA LEU A 250 -11.12 -6.62 -16.62
C LEU A 250 -10.26 -5.42 -16.16
N PRO A 251 -9.90 -5.31 -14.86
CA PRO A 251 -8.99 -4.27 -14.38
C PRO A 251 -7.68 -4.26 -15.15
N SER A 252 -7.14 -5.45 -15.43
CA SER A 252 -5.94 -5.62 -16.24
C SER A 252 -6.01 -4.86 -17.56
N VAL A 253 -7.15 -4.92 -18.25
CA VAL A 253 -7.30 -4.27 -19.57
C VAL A 253 -7.18 -2.74 -19.47
N LEU A 254 -7.74 -2.12 -18.43
CA LEU A 254 -7.63 -0.67 -18.27
C LEU A 254 -6.18 -0.25 -17.99
N PHE A 255 -5.53 -0.89 -17.02
CA PHE A 255 -4.17 -0.54 -16.64
C PHE A 255 -3.14 -0.88 -17.72
N GLU A 256 -3.33 -2.00 -18.45
CA GLU A 256 -2.49 -2.34 -19.60
C GLU A 256 -2.61 -1.32 -20.74
N LYS A 257 -3.78 -0.66 -20.90
CA LYS A 257 -3.94 0.46 -21.85
C LYS A 257 -3.16 1.70 -21.48
N PHE A 258 -2.77 1.84 -20.21
CA PHE A 258 -1.88 2.88 -19.73
C PHE A 258 -0.40 2.43 -19.66
N GLY A 259 -0.07 1.28 -20.24
CA GLY A 259 1.30 0.74 -20.25
C GLY A 259 1.73 0.07 -18.94
N LEU A 260 0.80 -0.17 -18.01
CA LEU A 260 1.08 -0.83 -16.74
C LEU A 260 0.78 -2.32 -16.82
N HIS A 261 1.69 -3.16 -16.34
CA HIS A 261 1.42 -4.57 -16.14
C HIS A 261 0.63 -4.79 -14.85
N TYR A 262 -0.50 -5.47 -14.94
CA TYR A 262 -1.38 -5.72 -13.79
C TYR A 262 -1.03 -7.04 -13.10
N TYR A 263 -0.77 -6.97 -11.80
CA TYR A 263 -0.54 -8.12 -10.92
C TYR A 263 -1.60 -8.13 -9.83
N GLY A 264 -2.57 -9.02 -9.92
CA GLY A 264 -3.61 -9.08 -8.90
C GLY A 264 -4.88 -9.79 -9.37
N PRO A 265 -5.93 -9.81 -8.53
CA PRO A 265 -5.95 -9.26 -7.16
C PRO A 265 -5.11 -10.07 -6.18
N ILE A 266 -4.49 -9.39 -5.22
CA ILE A 266 -3.67 -9.97 -4.16
C ILE A 266 -4.33 -9.66 -2.83
N ASP A 267 -4.36 -10.64 -1.91
CA ASP A 267 -4.83 -10.39 -0.56
C ASP A 267 -3.84 -9.48 0.17
N GLY A 268 -4.30 -8.28 0.54
CA GLY A 268 -3.49 -7.27 1.23
C GLY A 268 -3.10 -7.64 2.65
N HIS A 269 -3.62 -8.77 3.18
CA HIS A 269 -3.28 -9.33 4.49
C HIS A 269 -2.44 -10.62 4.41
N ASP A 270 -2.17 -11.14 3.20
CA ASP A 270 -1.24 -12.27 3.01
C ASP A 270 0.20 -11.73 2.88
N LEU A 271 0.85 -11.54 4.03
CA LEU A 271 2.20 -10.98 4.10
C LEU A 271 3.23 -11.77 3.28
N PRO A 272 3.30 -13.11 3.34
CA PRO A 272 4.21 -13.88 2.51
C PRO A 272 3.98 -13.69 1.00
N LEU A 273 2.72 -13.57 0.57
CA LEU A 273 2.38 -13.33 -0.84
C LEU A 273 2.77 -11.92 -1.27
N LEU A 274 2.53 -10.92 -0.43
CA LEU A 274 2.94 -9.53 -0.68
C LEU A 274 4.46 -9.42 -0.85
N ILE A 275 5.23 -10.02 0.06
CA ILE A 275 6.71 -10.02 -0.01
C ILE A 275 7.19 -10.62 -1.33
N ARG A 276 6.76 -11.86 -1.67
CA ARG A 276 7.13 -12.52 -2.93
C ARG A 276 6.75 -11.68 -4.16
N THR A 277 5.58 -11.06 -4.12
CA THR A 277 5.13 -10.20 -5.22
C THR A 277 6.02 -8.99 -5.38
N PHE A 278 6.35 -8.29 -4.30
CA PHE A 278 7.24 -7.13 -4.36
C PHE A 278 8.67 -7.50 -4.73
N GLU A 279 9.20 -8.62 -4.26
CA GLU A 279 10.50 -9.14 -4.69
C GLU A 279 10.54 -9.37 -6.20
N HIS A 280 9.46 -9.95 -6.76
CA HIS A 280 9.34 -10.10 -8.21
C HIS A 280 9.28 -8.74 -8.91
N LEU A 281 8.43 -7.82 -8.46
CA LEU A 281 8.26 -6.50 -9.06
C LEU A 281 9.54 -5.65 -8.99
N LYS A 282 10.31 -5.77 -7.90
CA LYS A 282 11.59 -5.06 -7.74
C LYS A 282 12.60 -5.40 -8.85
N THR A 283 12.47 -6.57 -9.48
CA THR A 283 13.35 -7.03 -10.56
C THR A 283 12.84 -6.69 -11.97
N GLN A 284 11.66 -6.09 -12.10
CA GLN A 284 11.07 -5.71 -13.39
C GLN A 284 11.42 -4.26 -13.74
N ASP A 285 11.57 -3.99 -15.04
CA ASP A 285 11.81 -2.65 -15.58
C ASP A 285 10.51 -1.93 -15.94
#